data_b78222f953ebacd7e7462f66ad4df7e2
#
_entry.id   b78222f953ebacd7e7462f66ad4df7e2
#
_cell.length_a   1.000
_cell.length_b   1.000
_cell.length_c   1.000
_cell.angle_alpha   90.00
_cell.angle_beta   90.00
_cell.angle_gamma   90.00
#
_symmetry.space_group_name_H-M   'P 1'
#
loop_
_entity.id
_entity.type
_entity.pdbx_description
1 polymer ?
#
loop_
_entity_poly.entity_id
_entity_poly.type
_entity_poly.pdbx_seq_one_letter_code
_entity_poly.pdbx_strand_id
1 'polypeptide(L)'
;YLAAKSSLTQAQFHRQGVGAGSTLVAALQHGTVVCGMTTQPTVSALETQKIAYSAIDLATTDGADKWLGGAFPSAAVLANADWVNANKDTVQKVVDALVATMHYIATHSAADIADHLPPNFVSNGLVTKDLYVKALDQDKGQFLPDGMMPANGPDTVLAVEKLAGKVTAPVDLTKTYTNDFVVAANKLEGFAQ
;
A
#
# COMPACT_ATOMS: atom_id res chain seq x y z
N TYR A 1 8.74 13.94 2.39
CA TYR A 1 7.87 14.54 1.37
C TYR A 1 6.79 15.41 2.01
N LEU A 2 5.86 14.87 2.81
CA LEU A 2 4.76 15.62 3.42
C LEU A 2 5.26 16.81 4.25
N ALA A 3 6.32 16.63 5.04
CA ALA A 3 6.94 17.70 5.80
C ALA A 3 7.49 18.80 4.88
N ALA A 4 8.20 18.43 3.82
CA ALA A 4 8.73 19.39 2.85
C ALA A 4 7.60 20.15 2.12
N LYS A 5 6.53 19.44 1.76
CA LYS A 5 5.35 20.06 1.13
C LYS A 5 4.60 21.02 2.06
N SER A 6 4.70 20.78 3.37
CA SER A 6 4.16 21.66 4.43
C SER A 6 5.15 22.73 4.91
N SER A 7 6.25 22.95 4.18
CA SER A 7 7.32 23.89 4.53
C SER A 7 8.00 23.62 5.88
N LEU A 8 7.89 22.39 6.39
CA LEU A 8 8.58 21.98 7.60
C LEU A 8 10.01 21.56 7.30
N THR A 9 10.94 22.07 8.08
CA THR A 9 12.36 21.69 8.04
C THR A 9 12.63 20.53 8.99
N GLN A 10 13.73 19.81 8.76
CA GLN A 10 14.16 18.71 9.64
C GLN A 10 14.43 19.13 11.09
N ALA A 11 14.75 20.40 11.33
CA ALA A 11 14.94 20.93 12.66
C ALA A 11 13.66 21.09 13.48
N GLN A 12 12.48 21.07 12.82
CA GLN A 12 11.19 21.29 13.45
C GLN A 12 10.51 19.98 13.91
N PHE A 13 11.07 18.82 13.55
CA PHE A 13 10.54 17.54 14.01
C PHE A 13 11.68 16.50 14.15
N HIS A 14 11.48 15.59 15.09
CA HIS A 14 12.39 14.47 15.30
C HIS A 14 11.74 13.17 14.80
N ARG A 15 12.51 12.38 14.04
CA ARG A 15 12.06 11.07 13.54
C ARG A 15 12.64 9.96 14.40
N GLN A 16 11.78 9.11 14.91
CA GLN A 16 12.15 7.95 15.72
C GLN A 16 11.52 6.69 15.14
N GLY A 17 12.31 5.65 14.96
CA GLY A 17 11.83 4.33 14.59
C GLY A 17 11.24 3.63 15.81
N VAL A 18 9.95 3.37 15.80
CA VAL A 18 9.23 2.68 16.88
C VAL A 18 8.60 1.36 16.46
N GLY A 19 8.91 0.91 15.23
CA GLY A 19 8.29 -0.27 14.62
C GLY A 19 6.86 -0.01 14.14
N ALA A 20 6.10 -1.09 13.96
CA ALA A 20 4.73 -1.06 13.46
C ALA A 20 3.82 -1.91 14.37
N GLY A 21 2.51 -1.89 14.12
CA GLY A 21 1.54 -2.68 14.90
C GLY A 21 1.55 -2.29 16.37
N SER A 22 1.62 -3.29 17.26
CA SER A 22 1.54 -3.11 18.72
C SER A 22 2.61 -2.19 19.28
N THR A 23 3.82 -2.16 18.70
CA THR A 23 4.90 -1.29 19.18
C THR A 23 4.60 0.19 18.90
N LEU A 24 4.02 0.52 17.74
CA LEU A 24 3.56 1.88 17.46
C LEU A 24 2.39 2.27 18.35
N VAL A 25 1.43 1.36 18.57
CA VAL A 25 0.30 1.59 19.49
C VAL A 25 0.81 1.96 20.89
N ALA A 26 1.74 1.17 21.42
CA ALA A 26 2.35 1.45 22.72
C ALA A 26 3.10 2.78 22.74
N ALA A 27 3.87 3.10 21.71
CA ALA A 27 4.64 4.34 21.62
C ALA A 27 3.74 5.59 21.62
N LEU A 28 2.61 5.56 20.91
CA LEU A 28 1.61 6.63 20.92
C LEU A 28 0.87 6.70 22.27
N GLN A 29 0.47 5.56 22.83
CA GLN A 29 -0.25 5.50 24.11
C GLN A 29 0.58 6.05 25.26
N HIS A 30 1.89 5.79 25.27
CA HIS A 30 2.81 6.28 26.31
C HIS A 30 3.44 7.65 26.00
N GLY A 31 3.07 8.28 24.87
CA GLY A 31 3.59 9.58 24.50
C GLY A 31 5.08 9.59 24.09
N THR A 32 5.66 8.42 23.77
CA THR A 32 7.03 8.34 23.24
C THR A 32 7.15 9.04 21.90
N VAL A 33 6.10 8.99 21.09
CA VAL A 33 5.91 9.77 19.87
C VAL A 33 4.52 10.42 19.88
N VAL A 34 4.38 11.56 19.23
CA VAL A 34 3.11 12.30 19.17
C VAL A 34 2.31 12.01 17.89
N CYS A 35 2.96 11.46 16.88
CA CYS A 35 2.33 11.00 15.63
C CYS A 35 3.16 9.88 15.03
N GLY A 36 2.55 9.12 14.12
CA GLY A 36 3.21 8.03 13.43
C GLY A 36 2.62 7.79 12.05
N MET A 37 3.32 7.01 11.22
CA MET A 37 2.81 6.53 9.95
C MET A 37 2.67 5.01 10.03
N THR A 38 1.50 4.51 9.67
CA THR A 38 1.18 3.08 9.71
C THR A 38 0.11 2.75 8.69
N THR A 39 -0.25 1.49 8.61
CA THR A 39 -1.28 0.94 7.72
C THR A 39 -2.35 0.22 8.53
N GLN A 40 -3.41 -0.21 7.87
CA GLN A 40 -4.36 -1.13 8.48
C GLN A 40 -3.68 -2.48 8.80
N PRO A 41 -4.11 -3.16 9.83
CA PRO A 41 -5.23 -2.85 10.75
C PRO A 41 -4.83 -1.98 11.95
N THR A 42 -3.59 -1.47 12.01
CA THR A 42 -3.10 -0.67 13.15
C THR A 42 -3.85 0.65 13.28
N VAL A 43 -4.22 1.30 12.16
CA VAL A 43 -5.04 2.53 12.17
C VAL A 43 -6.36 2.27 12.90
N SER A 44 -7.11 1.25 12.47
CA SER A 44 -8.40 0.89 13.10
C SER A 44 -8.25 0.52 14.59
N ALA A 45 -7.14 -0.11 14.98
CA ALA A 45 -6.87 -0.40 16.39
C ALA A 45 -6.66 0.86 17.21
N LEU A 46 -5.88 1.83 16.70
CA LEU A 46 -5.63 3.12 17.34
C LEU A 46 -6.90 3.94 17.51
N GLU A 47 -7.73 4.00 16.47
CA GLU A 47 -8.99 4.75 16.46
C GLU A 47 -10.03 4.12 17.40
N THR A 48 -10.18 2.79 17.36
CA THR A 48 -11.11 2.05 18.23
C THR A 48 -10.74 2.22 19.71
N GLN A 49 -9.45 2.21 20.03
CA GLN A 49 -8.95 2.43 21.38
C GLN A 49 -8.89 3.93 21.78
N LYS A 50 -9.23 4.84 20.87
CA LYS A 50 -9.19 6.30 21.06
C LYS A 50 -7.79 6.82 21.46
N ILE A 51 -6.73 6.16 20.99
CA ILE A 51 -5.33 6.57 21.21
C ILE A 51 -4.91 7.62 20.21
N ALA A 52 -5.30 7.46 18.94
CA ALA A 52 -5.01 8.40 17.86
C ALA A 52 -6.12 8.37 16.80
N TYR A 53 -6.08 9.32 15.89
CA TYR A 53 -6.94 9.39 14.71
C TYR A 53 -6.10 9.62 13.44
N SER A 54 -6.62 9.23 12.28
CA SER A 54 -5.97 9.48 11.00
C SER A 54 -6.10 10.96 10.62
N ALA A 55 -5.01 11.70 10.67
CA ALA A 55 -4.95 13.10 10.26
C ALA A 55 -4.70 13.27 8.75
N ILE A 56 -4.00 12.33 8.16
CA ILE A 56 -3.68 12.26 6.72
C ILE A 56 -3.97 10.83 6.27
N ASP A 57 -4.99 10.68 5.45
CA ASP A 57 -5.33 9.41 4.84
C ASP A 57 -4.69 9.31 3.45
N LEU A 58 -3.86 8.29 3.23
CA LEU A 58 -3.21 7.98 1.97
C LEU A 58 -3.72 6.66 1.36
N ALA A 59 -4.67 6.00 2.00
CA ALA A 59 -5.25 4.73 1.53
C ALA A 59 -6.34 4.94 0.46
N THR A 60 -6.80 6.17 0.30
CA THR A 60 -7.81 6.52 -0.70
C THR A 60 -7.20 7.24 -1.90
N THR A 61 -7.84 7.13 -3.07
CA THR A 61 -7.44 7.87 -4.28
C THR A 61 -7.42 9.37 -4.02
N ASP A 62 -8.48 9.91 -3.42
CA ASP A 62 -8.59 11.34 -3.08
C ASP A 62 -7.48 11.79 -2.12
N GLY A 63 -7.15 10.93 -1.15
CA GLY A 63 -6.05 11.18 -0.22
C GLY A 63 -4.69 11.19 -0.91
N ALA A 64 -4.43 10.23 -1.78
CA ALA A 64 -3.21 10.18 -2.58
C ALA A 64 -3.10 11.40 -3.51
N ASP A 65 -4.16 11.76 -4.21
CA ASP A 65 -4.20 12.94 -5.09
C ASP A 65 -3.94 14.23 -4.30
N LYS A 66 -4.63 14.41 -3.17
CA LYS A 66 -4.48 15.59 -2.32
C LYS A 66 -3.08 15.73 -1.75
N TRP A 67 -2.54 14.67 -1.20
CA TRP A 67 -1.32 14.73 -0.39
C TRP A 67 -0.06 14.38 -1.17
N LEU A 68 -0.13 13.49 -2.16
CA LEU A 68 1.01 13.05 -2.95
C LEU A 68 1.00 13.60 -4.38
N GLY A 69 -0.16 14.08 -4.87
CA GLY A 69 -0.30 14.70 -6.18
C GLY A 69 -0.67 13.73 -7.29
N GLY A 70 -1.11 12.52 -6.95
CA GLY A 70 -1.56 11.50 -7.89
C GLY A 70 -1.53 10.10 -7.29
N ALA A 71 -1.90 9.11 -8.08
CA ALA A 71 -1.83 7.71 -7.70
C ALA A 71 -0.41 7.35 -7.22
N PHE A 72 -0.31 6.64 -6.11
CA PHE A 72 0.97 6.22 -5.53
C PHE A 72 1.01 4.70 -5.38
N PRO A 73 1.52 3.96 -6.37
CA PRO A 73 1.65 2.51 -6.32
C PRO A 73 2.72 2.13 -5.29
N SER A 74 2.29 1.91 -4.05
CA SER A 74 3.18 1.66 -2.91
C SER A 74 3.57 0.19 -2.75
N ALA A 75 2.80 -0.73 -3.34
CA ALA A 75 3.06 -2.16 -3.32
C ALA A 75 3.12 -2.71 -4.74
N ALA A 76 4.19 -3.43 -5.05
CA ALA A 76 4.39 -4.05 -6.34
C ALA A 76 5.21 -5.35 -6.21
N VAL A 77 5.13 -6.22 -7.20
CA VAL A 77 6.04 -7.36 -7.32
C VAL A 77 7.37 -6.86 -7.88
N LEU A 78 8.44 -7.12 -7.16
CA LEU A 78 9.79 -6.74 -7.57
C LEU A 78 10.62 -8.00 -7.83
N ALA A 79 11.35 -7.99 -8.93
CA ALA A 79 12.30 -9.05 -9.26
C ALA A 79 13.48 -8.51 -10.08
N ASN A 80 14.59 -9.22 -10.07
CA ASN A 80 15.73 -8.87 -10.93
C ASN A 80 15.38 -9.07 -12.41
N ALA A 81 15.69 -8.10 -13.26
CA ALA A 81 15.31 -8.11 -14.68
C ALA A 81 15.86 -9.32 -15.43
N ASP A 82 17.12 -9.72 -15.17
CA ASP A 82 17.73 -10.90 -15.82
C ASP A 82 17.02 -12.18 -15.40
N TRP A 83 16.64 -12.29 -14.12
CA TRP A 83 15.88 -13.42 -13.63
C TRP A 83 14.48 -13.48 -14.25
N VAL A 84 13.78 -12.34 -14.36
CA VAL A 84 12.46 -12.23 -15.02
C VAL A 84 12.57 -12.71 -16.47
N ASN A 85 13.59 -12.24 -17.21
CA ASN A 85 13.82 -12.62 -18.59
C ASN A 85 14.09 -14.12 -18.78
N ALA A 86 14.78 -14.72 -17.82
CA ALA A 86 15.09 -16.17 -17.83
C ALA A 86 13.92 -17.04 -17.34
N ASN A 87 12.92 -16.47 -16.65
CA ASN A 87 11.86 -17.25 -15.97
C ASN A 87 10.43 -16.71 -16.27
N LYS A 88 10.19 -16.26 -17.51
CA LYS A 88 8.93 -15.60 -17.89
C LYS A 88 7.69 -16.42 -17.56
N ASP A 89 7.71 -17.73 -17.77
CA ASP A 89 6.57 -18.60 -17.47
C ASP A 89 6.25 -18.65 -15.97
N THR A 90 7.27 -18.63 -15.13
CA THR A 90 7.09 -18.59 -13.67
C THR A 90 6.52 -17.23 -13.24
N VAL A 91 7.07 -16.15 -13.78
CA VAL A 91 6.58 -14.78 -13.52
C VAL A 91 5.12 -14.65 -13.94
N GLN A 92 4.77 -15.15 -15.13
CA GLN A 92 3.39 -15.09 -15.61
C GLN A 92 2.43 -15.80 -14.64
N LYS A 93 2.75 -17.03 -14.21
CA LYS A 93 1.90 -17.76 -13.25
C LYS A 93 1.71 -17.02 -11.92
N VAL A 94 2.75 -16.36 -11.43
CA VAL A 94 2.65 -15.54 -10.21
C VAL A 94 1.74 -14.33 -10.45
N VAL A 95 1.88 -13.66 -11.58
CA VAL A 95 1.06 -12.49 -11.92
C VAL A 95 -0.39 -12.90 -12.18
N ASP A 96 -0.64 -14.03 -12.85
CA ASP A 96 -1.99 -14.59 -13.05
C ASP A 96 -2.70 -14.79 -11.69
N ALA A 97 -2.02 -15.44 -10.74
CA ALA A 97 -2.58 -15.65 -9.41
C ALA A 97 -2.88 -14.35 -8.66
N LEU A 98 -2.01 -13.34 -8.79
CA LEU A 98 -2.21 -12.03 -8.16
C LEU A 98 -3.34 -11.24 -8.79
N VAL A 99 -3.46 -11.23 -10.12
CA VAL A 99 -4.55 -10.55 -10.83
C VAL A 99 -5.89 -11.20 -10.48
N ALA A 100 -5.98 -12.53 -10.50
CA ALA A 100 -7.17 -13.26 -10.06
C ALA A 100 -7.53 -12.92 -8.61
N THR A 101 -6.54 -12.82 -7.72
CA THR A 101 -6.75 -12.44 -6.32
C THR A 101 -7.27 -11.00 -6.19
N MET A 102 -6.70 -10.03 -6.91
CA MET A 102 -7.16 -8.64 -6.88
C MET A 102 -8.59 -8.51 -7.41
N HIS A 103 -8.93 -9.27 -8.43
CA HIS A 103 -10.31 -9.33 -8.92
C HIS A 103 -11.26 -9.95 -7.89
N TYR A 104 -10.83 -11.03 -7.21
CA TYR A 104 -11.59 -11.62 -6.11
C TYR A 104 -11.84 -10.59 -4.99
N ILE A 105 -10.81 -9.84 -4.58
CA ILE A 105 -10.93 -8.77 -3.57
C ILE A 105 -11.96 -7.71 -4.00
N ALA A 106 -11.96 -7.31 -5.25
CA ALA A 106 -12.88 -6.29 -5.77
C ALA A 106 -14.36 -6.76 -5.78
N THR A 107 -14.58 -8.06 -6.01
CA THR A 107 -15.94 -8.62 -6.22
C THR A 107 -16.56 -9.27 -5.00
N HIS A 108 -15.78 -9.47 -3.92
CA HIS A 108 -16.24 -10.16 -2.71
C HIS A 108 -16.29 -9.22 -1.49
N SER A 109 -17.07 -9.60 -0.50
CA SER A 109 -17.17 -8.86 0.76
C SER A 109 -15.88 -9.02 1.60
N ALA A 110 -15.58 -8.03 2.43
CA ALA A 110 -14.45 -8.11 3.35
C ALA A 110 -14.57 -9.31 4.32
N ALA A 111 -15.78 -9.70 4.69
CA ALA A 111 -16.01 -10.88 5.54
C ALA A 111 -15.65 -12.17 4.81
N ASP A 112 -16.09 -12.31 3.57
CA ASP A 112 -15.77 -13.47 2.73
C ASP A 112 -14.25 -13.59 2.47
N ILE A 113 -13.59 -12.47 2.14
CA ILE A 113 -12.13 -12.44 1.99
C ILE A 113 -11.42 -12.88 3.29
N ALA A 114 -11.88 -12.36 4.43
CA ALA A 114 -11.30 -12.69 5.74
C ALA A 114 -11.46 -14.18 6.10
N ASP A 115 -12.53 -14.84 5.63
CA ASP A 115 -12.76 -16.27 5.85
C ASP A 115 -11.77 -17.18 5.09
N HIS A 116 -11.17 -16.68 4.02
CA HIS A 116 -10.14 -17.37 3.24
C HIS A 116 -8.72 -17.15 3.76
N LEU A 117 -8.53 -16.25 4.74
CA LEU A 117 -7.22 -15.96 5.30
C LEU A 117 -6.90 -16.86 6.52
N PRO A 118 -5.61 -17.18 6.75
CA PRO A 118 -5.21 -17.89 7.95
C PRO A 118 -5.67 -17.15 9.23
N PRO A 119 -6.17 -17.87 10.26
CA PRO A 119 -6.76 -17.24 11.45
C PRO A 119 -5.86 -16.21 12.16
N ASN A 120 -4.55 -16.43 12.16
CA ASN A 120 -3.59 -15.52 12.78
C ASN A 120 -3.40 -14.18 12.03
N PHE A 121 -3.83 -14.09 10.77
CA PHE A 121 -3.86 -12.83 10.03
C PHE A 121 -5.05 -11.98 10.45
N VAL A 122 -6.21 -12.59 10.63
CA VAL A 122 -7.47 -11.89 10.89
C VAL A 122 -7.78 -11.71 12.37
N SER A 123 -7.12 -12.48 13.24
CA SER A 123 -7.30 -12.36 14.70
C SER A 123 -5.98 -12.62 15.43
N ASN A 124 -5.54 -11.65 16.21
CA ASN A 124 -4.29 -11.70 16.95
C ASN A 124 -4.35 -10.76 18.17
N GLY A 125 -3.23 -10.52 18.85
CA GLY A 125 -3.20 -9.64 20.02
C GLY A 125 -3.50 -8.16 19.74
N LEU A 126 -3.52 -7.73 18.47
CA LEU A 126 -3.79 -6.34 18.08
C LEU A 126 -5.24 -6.15 17.63
N VAL A 127 -5.80 -7.11 16.89
CA VAL A 127 -7.14 -7.00 16.27
C VAL A 127 -7.96 -8.27 16.47
N THR A 128 -9.28 -8.09 16.57
CA THR A 128 -10.26 -9.14 16.42
C THR A 128 -10.63 -9.32 14.96
N LYS A 129 -11.26 -10.45 14.59
CA LYS A 129 -11.75 -10.68 13.22
C LYS A 129 -12.71 -9.58 12.77
N ASP A 130 -13.63 -9.14 13.64
CA ASP A 130 -14.59 -8.09 13.30
C ASP A 130 -13.90 -6.76 12.98
N LEU A 131 -12.88 -6.41 13.76
CA LEU A 131 -12.08 -5.20 13.51
C LEU A 131 -11.29 -5.33 12.21
N TYR A 132 -10.73 -6.51 11.92
CA TYR A 132 -10.03 -6.78 10.67
C TYR A 132 -10.96 -6.65 9.45
N VAL A 133 -12.15 -7.25 9.51
CA VAL A 133 -13.16 -7.15 8.43
C VAL A 133 -13.54 -5.70 8.19
N LYS A 134 -13.79 -4.93 9.26
CA LYS A 134 -14.10 -3.51 9.13
C LYS A 134 -12.94 -2.72 8.49
N ALA A 135 -11.70 -2.97 8.90
CA ALA A 135 -10.53 -2.34 8.33
C ALA A 135 -10.34 -2.68 6.85
N LEU A 136 -10.53 -3.96 6.49
CA LEU A 136 -10.46 -4.41 5.10
C LEU A 136 -11.55 -3.79 4.23
N ASP A 137 -12.77 -3.65 4.75
CA ASP A 137 -13.88 -3.03 4.01
C ASP A 137 -13.60 -1.54 3.69
N GLN A 138 -12.93 -0.84 4.60
CA GLN A 138 -12.50 0.54 4.38
C GLN A 138 -11.39 0.65 3.32
N ASP A 139 -10.43 -0.28 3.34
CA ASP A 139 -9.18 -0.15 2.58
C ASP A 139 -9.12 -1.01 1.31
N LYS A 140 -10.01 -1.97 1.09
CA LYS A 140 -9.94 -2.87 -0.07
C LYS A 140 -9.99 -2.16 -1.43
N GLY A 141 -10.54 -0.95 -1.47
CA GLY A 141 -10.59 -0.11 -2.67
C GLY A 141 -9.23 0.38 -3.17
N GLN A 142 -8.17 0.25 -2.37
CA GLN A 142 -6.80 0.54 -2.81
C GLN A 142 -6.18 -0.55 -3.70
N PHE A 143 -6.73 -1.76 -3.68
CA PHE A 143 -6.29 -2.84 -4.57
C PHE A 143 -6.94 -2.64 -5.95
N LEU A 144 -6.10 -2.34 -6.95
CA LEU A 144 -6.58 -2.17 -8.31
C LEU A 144 -6.99 -3.52 -8.90
N PRO A 145 -8.26 -3.70 -9.33
CA PRO A 145 -8.76 -5.01 -9.78
C PRO A 145 -7.98 -5.61 -10.94
N ASP A 146 -7.53 -4.75 -11.85
CA ASP A 146 -6.78 -5.13 -13.04
C ASP A 146 -5.27 -5.29 -12.79
N GLY A 147 -4.76 -4.87 -11.64
CA GLY A 147 -3.35 -4.92 -11.31
C GLY A 147 -2.42 -4.05 -12.15
N MET A 148 -2.98 -3.18 -13.01
CA MET A 148 -2.19 -2.33 -13.90
C MET A 148 -1.47 -1.22 -13.13
N MET A 149 -0.24 -0.89 -13.58
CA MET A 149 0.43 0.32 -13.10
C MET A 149 -0.38 1.54 -13.53
N PRO A 150 -0.85 2.40 -12.60
CA PRO A 150 -1.56 3.63 -12.94
C PRO A 150 -0.70 4.55 -13.84
N ALA A 151 -1.31 5.18 -14.83
CA ALA A 151 -0.60 5.95 -15.85
C ALA A 151 0.34 7.04 -15.26
N ASN A 152 -0.08 7.73 -14.19
CA ASN A 152 0.70 8.76 -13.50
C ASN A 152 1.41 8.27 -12.23
N GLY A 153 1.27 6.98 -11.90
CA GLY A 153 1.85 6.39 -10.68
C GLY A 153 3.37 6.53 -10.60
N PRO A 154 4.13 6.11 -11.62
CA PRO A 154 5.59 6.24 -11.62
C PRO A 154 6.07 7.69 -11.47
N ASP A 155 5.37 8.66 -12.09
CA ASP A 155 5.70 10.09 -11.98
C ASP A 155 5.49 10.60 -10.56
N THR A 156 4.37 10.20 -9.92
CA THR A 156 4.08 10.56 -8.53
C THR A 156 5.14 9.99 -7.59
N VAL A 157 5.49 8.71 -7.74
CA VAL A 157 6.55 8.07 -6.94
C VAL A 157 7.87 8.80 -7.12
N LEU A 158 8.27 9.08 -8.36
CA LEU A 158 9.52 9.79 -8.65
C LEU A 158 9.53 11.19 -8.03
N ALA A 159 8.42 11.93 -8.08
CA ALA A 159 8.30 13.25 -7.47
C ALA A 159 8.47 13.18 -5.94
N VAL A 160 7.83 12.20 -5.31
CA VAL A 160 7.95 11.96 -3.85
C VAL A 160 9.39 11.62 -3.47
N GLU A 161 10.02 10.70 -4.18
CA GLU A 161 11.38 10.23 -3.88
C GLU A 161 12.45 11.33 -4.13
N LYS A 162 12.27 12.15 -5.17
CA LYS A 162 13.13 13.32 -5.44
C LYS A 162 12.99 14.35 -4.33
N LEU A 163 11.79 14.72 -3.93
CA LEU A 163 11.57 15.69 -2.85
C LEU A 163 12.05 15.16 -1.49
N ALA A 164 11.99 13.85 -1.29
CA ALA A 164 12.55 13.19 -0.11
C ALA A 164 14.09 13.07 -0.14
N GLY A 165 14.72 13.48 -1.23
CA GLY A 165 16.18 13.41 -1.39
C GLY A 165 16.73 12.00 -1.61
N LYS A 166 15.87 11.04 -1.99
CA LYS A 166 16.25 9.65 -2.22
C LYS A 166 16.73 9.39 -3.65
N VAL A 167 16.19 10.14 -4.61
CA VAL A 167 16.56 10.07 -6.02
C VAL A 167 17.13 11.39 -6.46
N THR A 168 18.40 11.41 -6.83
CA THR A 168 19.13 12.62 -7.28
C THR A 168 19.52 12.57 -8.76
N ALA A 169 19.59 11.38 -9.33
CA ALA A 169 19.91 11.17 -10.75
C ALA A 169 18.64 11.17 -11.64
N PRO A 170 18.79 11.44 -12.93
CA PRO A 170 17.70 11.21 -13.90
C PRO A 170 17.25 9.74 -13.90
N VAL A 171 15.93 9.50 -13.96
CA VAL A 171 15.32 8.18 -14.03
C VAL A 171 14.50 8.09 -15.31
N ASP A 172 14.75 7.04 -16.10
CA ASP A 172 13.92 6.68 -17.24
C ASP A 172 12.77 5.80 -16.77
N LEU A 173 11.60 6.41 -16.57
CA LEU A 173 10.42 5.72 -16.03
C LEU A 173 9.94 4.57 -16.92
N THR A 174 10.21 4.59 -18.21
CA THR A 174 9.81 3.53 -19.14
C THR A 174 10.53 2.21 -18.87
N LYS A 175 11.60 2.22 -18.09
CA LYS A 175 12.40 1.05 -17.70
C LYS A 175 12.17 0.59 -16.27
N THR A 176 11.25 1.22 -15.54
CA THR A 176 11.05 0.92 -14.12
C THR A 176 9.99 -0.13 -13.86
N TYR A 177 9.12 -0.40 -14.81
CA TYR A 177 8.05 -1.41 -14.70
C TYR A 177 7.65 -1.96 -16.05
N THR A 178 6.87 -3.05 -16.06
CA THR A 178 6.16 -3.55 -17.23
C THR A 178 4.74 -3.98 -16.85
N ASN A 179 3.80 -3.75 -17.73
CA ASN A 179 2.42 -4.26 -17.64
C ASN A 179 2.20 -5.51 -18.51
N ASP A 180 3.20 -6.02 -19.21
CA ASP A 180 3.04 -7.11 -20.19
C ASP A 180 2.42 -8.35 -19.57
N PHE A 181 2.91 -8.77 -18.40
CA PHE A 181 2.38 -9.93 -17.66
C PHE A 181 0.96 -9.70 -17.14
N VAL A 182 0.67 -8.48 -16.69
CA VAL A 182 -0.65 -8.08 -16.18
C VAL A 182 -1.68 -8.06 -17.30
N VAL A 183 -1.32 -7.52 -18.48
CA VAL A 183 -2.17 -7.54 -19.67
C VAL A 183 -2.49 -8.98 -20.11
N ALA A 184 -1.50 -9.86 -20.06
CA ALA A 184 -1.70 -11.28 -20.40
C ALA A 184 -2.63 -11.97 -19.37
N ALA A 185 -2.44 -11.71 -18.06
CA ALA A 185 -3.27 -12.26 -17.00
C ALA A 185 -4.74 -11.81 -17.10
N ASN A 186 -4.99 -10.52 -17.35
CA ASN A 186 -6.34 -9.99 -17.55
C ASN A 186 -7.06 -10.64 -18.74
N LYS A 187 -6.35 -10.97 -19.81
CA LYS A 187 -6.92 -11.70 -20.96
C LYS A 187 -7.26 -13.13 -20.59
N LEU A 188 -6.42 -13.80 -19.81
CA LEU A 188 -6.63 -15.19 -19.36
C LEU A 188 -7.88 -15.30 -18.51
N GLU A 189 -8.07 -14.38 -17.56
CA GLU A 189 -9.20 -14.33 -16.65
C GLU A 189 -10.51 -13.79 -17.32
N GLY A 190 -10.46 -13.35 -18.56
CA GLY A 190 -11.59 -12.78 -19.28
C GLY A 190 -12.01 -11.40 -18.78
N PHE A 191 -11.11 -10.69 -18.09
CA PHE A 191 -11.36 -9.31 -17.66
C PHE A 191 -11.14 -8.39 -18.87
N ALA A 192 -12.24 -7.75 -19.31
CA ALA A 192 -12.18 -6.78 -20.38
C ALA A 192 -11.30 -5.59 -19.98
N GLN A 193 -10.43 -5.17 -20.92
CA GLN A 193 -9.70 -3.91 -20.82
C GLN A 193 -10.63 -2.74 -21.13
#